data_e12666119fed91574e457d7eb9db2ae5
#
_entry.id   e12666119fed91574e457d7eb9db2ae5
#
_cell.length_a   1.000
_cell.length_b   1.000
_cell.length_c   1.000
_cell.angle_alpha   90.00
_cell.angle_beta   90.00
_cell.angle_gamma   90.00
#
_symmetry.space_group_name_H-M   'P 1'
#
loop_
_entity.id
_entity.type
_entity.pdbx_description
1 polymer ?
#
loop_
_entity_poly.entity_id
_entity_poly.type
_entity_poly.pdbx_seq_one_letter_code
_entity_poly.pdbx_strand_id
1 'polypeptide(L)'
;MLVGVISDIHGHLSEQAYDALQPCDMILCAGDVERPTILMELDAIAPTVAVLGNCDSSLRGMNIPFTATPRIGGVRFFMTHRPEDIGTVAEDVRVVVHGHTHIPREELIDGVLYLNPGSASKPRGGSKRGIACLAIDSGKVAGVEFVTWE
;
A
#
# COMPACT_ATOMS: atom_id res chain seq x y z
N MET A 1 -1.15 1.01 16.63
CA MET A 1 -1.41 1.76 15.39
C MET A 1 -1.63 0.78 14.25
N LEU A 2 -2.68 1.00 13.48
CA LEU A 2 -3.04 0.14 12.36
C LEU A 2 -2.83 0.89 11.05
N VAL A 3 -2.05 0.32 10.13
CA VAL A 3 -1.74 0.91 8.83
C VAL A 3 -2.39 0.06 7.74
N GLY A 4 -3.29 0.68 6.98
CA GLY A 4 -3.89 0.05 5.81
C GLY A 4 -2.99 0.18 4.60
N VAL A 5 -2.83 -0.87 3.83
CA VAL A 5 -2.02 -0.88 2.61
C VAL A 5 -2.89 -1.32 1.46
N ILE A 6 -3.01 -0.47 0.45
CA ILE A 6 -3.85 -0.71 -0.72
C ILE A 6 -3.06 -0.40 -2.00
N SER A 7 -3.35 -1.10 -3.07
CA SER A 7 -2.70 -0.89 -4.36
C SER A 7 -3.56 -1.38 -5.52
N ASP A 8 -3.22 -0.90 -6.72
CA ASP A 8 -3.82 -1.40 -7.96
C ASP A 8 -5.34 -1.33 -7.92
N ILE A 9 -5.82 -0.12 -7.59
CA ILE A 9 -7.24 0.19 -7.43
C ILE A 9 -7.93 0.32 -8.79
N HIS A 10 -7.19 0.78 -9.80
CA HIS A 10 -7.65 0.87 -11.19
C HIS A 10 -9.00 1.54 -11.36
N GLY A 11 -9.15 2.72 -10.74
CA GLY A 11 -10.32 3.58 -10.92
C GLY A 11 -11.58 3.14 -10.18
N HIS A 12 -11.50 2.10 -9.35
CA HIS A 12 -12.67 1.59 -8.63
C HIS A 12 -12.35 1.25 -7.18
N LEU A 13 -12.77 2.11 -6.27
CA LEU A 13 -12.71 1.85 -4.82
C LEU A 13 -14.04 1.26 -4.39
N SER A 14 -14.05 -0.05 -4.15
CA SER A 14 -15.27 -0.76 -3.76
C SER A 14 -15.69 -0.42 -2.32
N GLU A 15 -16.96 -0.68 -2.02
CA GLU A 15 -17.47 -0.54 -0.66
C GLU A 15 -16.71 -1.45 0.32
N GLN A 16 -16.35 -2.66 -0.13
CA GLN A 16 -15.59 -3.60 0.69
C GLN A 16 -14.20 -3.05 1.04
N ALA A 17 -13.51 -2.44 0.07
CA ALA A 17 -12.21 -1.81 0.33
C ALA A 17 -12.35 -0.63 1.28
N TYR A 18 -13.37 0.20 1.06
CA TYR A 18 -13.67 1.33 1.93
C TYR A 18 -13.91 0.87 3.36
N ASP A 19 -14.75 -0.14 3.56
CA ASP A 19 -15.08 -0.67 4.89
C ASP A 19 -13.86 -1.29 5.57
N ALA A 20 -13.03 -2.02 4.81
CA ALA A 20 -11.83 -2.65 5.35
C ALA A 20 -10.79 -1.63 5.86
N LEU A 21 -10.77 -0.44 5.26
CA LEU A 21 -9.83 0.62 5.64
C LEU A 21 -10.33 1.48 6.81
N GLN A 22 -11.60 1.40 7.17
CA GLN A 22 -12.18 2.25 8.22
C GLN A 22 -11.43 2.21 9.56
N PRO A 23 -10.96 1.05 10.07
CA PRO A 23 -10.27 1.01 11.35
C PRO A 23 -8.82 1.51 11.29
N CYS A 24 -8.30 1.85 10.12
CA CYS A 24 -6.89 2.21 9.97
C CYS A 24 -6.60 3.63 10.44
N ASP A 25 -5.44 3.80 11.06
CA ASP A 25 -4.93 5.11 11.51
C ASP A 25 -4.20 5.85 10.39
N MET A 26 -3.61 5.11 9.47
CA MET A 26 -2.95 5.62 8.26
C MET A 26 -3.19 4.68 7.09
N ILE A 27 -3.07 5.21 5.87
CA ILE A 27 -3.19 4.44 4.65
C ILE A 27 -1.95 4.65 3.79
N LEU A 28 -1.39 3.56 3.28
CA LEU A 28 -0.33 3.58 2.28
C LEU A 28 -0.89 3.05 0.96
N CYS A 29 -0.76 3.85 -0.10
CA CYS A 29 -1.26 3.49 -1.42
C CYS A 29 -0.10 3.33 -2.39
N ALA A 30 0.11 2.12 -2.89
CA ALA A 30 1.27 1.77 -3.71
C ALA A 30 1.06 1.98 -5.21
N GLY A 31 0.06 2.78 -5.61
CA GLY A 31 -0.09 3.23 -6.99
C GLY A 31 -1.15 2.51 -7.80
N ASP A 32 -1.27 2.92 -9.06
CA ASP A 32 -2.31 2.50 -10.01
C ASP A 32 -3.71 2.78 -9.49
N VAL A 33 -3.91 4.02 -9.07
CA VAL A 33 -5.18 4.55 -8.57
C VAL A 33 -6.07 4.99 -9.72
N GLU A 34 -5.50 5.68 -10.71
CA GLU A 34 -6.07 6.18 -11.95
C GLU A 34 -7.03 7.37 -11.82
N ARG A 35 -7.66 7.57 -10.67
CA ARG A 35 -8.62 8.67 -10.46
C ARG A 35 -8.24 9.51 -9.24
N PRO A 36 -8.02 10.83 -9.41
CA PRO A 36 -7.65 11.69 -8.29
C PRO A 36 -8.65 11.67 -7.13
N THR A 37 -9.95 11.53 -7.43
CA THR A 37 -11.00 11.49 -6.40
C THR A 37 -10.84 10.34 -5.42
N ILE A 38 -10.23 9.23 -5.86
CA ILE A 38 -10.00 8.07 -4.98
C ILE A 38 -8.99 8.43 -3.89
N LEU A 39 -7.93 9.16 -4.23
CA LEU A 39 -6.97 9.61 -3.22
C LEU A 39 -7.64 10.52 -2.19
N MET A 40 -8.58 11.35 -2.61
CA MET A 40 -9.36 12.19 -1.71
C MET A 40 -10.23 11.34 -0.79
N GLU A 41 -10.85 10.30 -1.33
CA GLU A 41 -11.66 9.37 -0.53
C GLU A 41 -10.82 8.62 0.51
N LEU A 42 -9.63 8.16 0.11
CA LEU A 42 -8.71 7.50 1.04
C LEU A 42 -8.26 8.45 2.15
N ASP A 43 -7.90 9.67 1.79
CA ASP A 43 -7.43 10.66 2.76
C ASP A 43 -8.54 11.09 3.72
N ALA A 44 -9.80 11.01 3.29
CA ALA A 44 -10.94 11.26 4.16
C ALA A 44 -11.15 10.16 5.19
N ILE A 45 -10.69 8.94 4.92
CA ILE A 45 -10.72 7.84 5.90
C ILE A 45 -9.60 8.02 6.92
N ALA A 46 -8.37 8.22 6.46
CA ALA A 46 -7.18 8.37 7.30
C ALA A 46 -6.07 9.06 6.48
N PRO A 47 -5.09 9.70 7.13
CA PRO A 47 -3.95 10.27 6.40
C PRO A 47 -3.32 9.26 5.47
N THR A 48 -3.13 9.64 4.21
CA THR A 48 -2.71 8.73 3.14
C THR A 48 -1.38 9.19 2.54
N VAL A 49 -0.45 8.26 2.43
CA VAL A 49 0.81 8.43 1.67
C VAL A 49 0.69 7.58 0.42
N ALA A 50 0.86 8.20 -0.75
CA ALA A 50 0.71 7.52 -2.03
C ALA A 50 1.96 7.67 -2.88
N VAL A 51 2.21 6.70 -3.76
CA VAL A 51 3.20 6.78 -4.82
C VAL A 51 2.51 6.58 -6.17
N LEU A 52 3.13 7.09 -7.25
CA LEU A 52 2.59 6.94 -8.60
C LEU A 52 2.86 5.55 -9.15
N GLY A 53 1.82 4.94 -9.71
CA GLY A 53 1.95 3.72 -10.50
C GLY A 53 2.09 4.03 -11.99
N ASN A 54 2.27 2.99 -12.79
CA ASN A 54 2.43 3.12 -14.25
C ASN A 54 1.13 3.53 -14.97
N CYS A 55 -0.02 3.34 -14.34
CA CYS A 55 -1.32 3.73 -14.88
C CYS A 55 -1.84 5.07 -14.34
N ASP A 56 -0.99 5.86 -13.68
CA ASP A 56 -1.42 7.07 -12.97
C ASP A 56 -1.13 8.38 -13.75
N SER A 57 -1.22 8.35 -15.07
CA SER A 57 -1.00 9.54 -15.90
C SER A 57 -1.94 10.70 -15.51
N SER A 58 -3.17 10.41 -15.11
CA SER A 58 -4.15 11.41 -14.67
C SER A 58 -3.80 12.08 -13.34
N LEU A 59 -2.90 11.48 -12.55
CA LEU A 59 -2.45 12.00 -11.27
C LEU A 59 -1.14 12.77 -11.37
N ARG A 60 -0.52 12.81 -12.53
CA ARG A 60 0.70 13.61 -12.75
C ARG A 60 0.38 15.08 -12.55
N GLY A 61 1.26 15.80 -11.86
CA GLY A 61 1.04 17.19 -11.50
C GLY A 61 0.39 17.40 -10.14
N MET A 62 0.00 16.33 -9.45
CA MET A 62 -0.56 16.41 -8.09
C MET A 62 0.51 16.29 -7.00
N ASN A 63 1.79 16.41 -7.35
CA ASN A 63 2.93 16.28 -6.44
C ASN A 63 3.00 14.92 -5.73
N ILE A 64 2.58 13.86 -6.42
CA ILE A 64 2.69 12.51 -5.90
C ILE A 64 4.02 11.92 -6.40
N PRO A 65 4.91 11.47 -5.50
CA PRO A 65 6.21 10.94 -5.91
C PRO A 65 6.11 9.51 -6.46
N PHE A 66 7.19 9.08 -7.13
CA PHE A 66 7.32 7.67 -7.54
C PHE A 66 7.76 6.78 -6.38
N THR A 67 8.46 7.33 -5.41
CA THR A 67 8.88 6.62 -4.20
C THR A 67 8.63 7.48 -2.97
N ALA A 68 8.44 6.83 -1.82
CA ALA A 68 8.28 7.51 -0.55
C ALA A 68 8.92 6.69 0.56
N THR A 69 9.40 7.39 1.60
CA THR A 69 10.05 6.74 2.74
C THR A 69 9.44 7.22 4.06
N PRO A 70 8.14 6.99 4.28
CA PRO A 70 7.50 7.47 5.50
C PRO A 70 8.00 6.73 6.73
N ARG A 71 8.01 7.45 7.86
CA ARG A 71 8.26 6.85 9.17
C ARG A 71 6.94 6.87 9.94
N ILE A 72 6.47 5.70 10.33
CA ILE A 72 5.16 5.53 10.96
C ILE A 72 5.35 4.70 12.22
N GLY A 73 4.95 5.25 13.37
CA GLY A 73 5.05 4.55 14.64
C GLY A 73 6.48 4.10 14.98
N GLY A 74 7.50 4.83 14.51
CA GLY A 74 8.90 4.49 14.70
C GLY A 74 9.46 3.51 13.66
N VAL A 75 8.64 3.06 12.70
CA VAL A 75 9.05 2.13 11.64
C VAL A 75 9.28 2.90 10.35
N ARG A 76 10.45 2.71 9.73
CA ARG A 76 10.77 3.30 8.44
C ARG A 76 10.30 2.38 7.32
N PHE A 77 9.48 2.94 6.41
CA PHE A 77 8.99 2.27 5.22
C PHE A 77 9.72 2.77 3.98
N PHE A 78 9.78 1.93 2.96
CA PHE A 78 10.08 2.35 1.59
C PHE A 78 8.92 1.90 0.71
N MET A 79 8.40 2.82 -0.12
CA MET A 79 7.28 2.55 -1.01
C MET A 79 7.66 2.83 -2.45
N THR A 80 7.30 1.92 -3.34
CA THR A 80 7.36 2.11 -4.79
C THR A 80 6.28 1.23 -5.43
N HIS A 81 5.85 1.57 -6.66
CA HIS A 81 4.80 0.78 -7.29
C HIS A 81 5.31 -0.56 -7.81
N ARG A 82 6.44 -0.55 -8.53
CA ARG A 82 6.94 -1.74 -9.23
C ARG A 82 8.05 -2.39 -8.41
N PRO A 83 7.99 -3.72 -8.19
CA PRO A 83 9.02 -4.40 -7.41
C PRO A 83 10.43 -4.29 -8.03
N GLU A 84 10.54 -4.19 -9.36
CA GLU A 84 11.84 -4.01 -10.04
C GLU A 84 12.49 -2.66 -9.72
N ASP A 85 11.73 -1.70 -9.19
CA ASP A 85 12.26 -0.37 -8.84
C ASP A 85 12.68 -0.26 -7.36
N ILE A 86 12.60 -1.34 -6.59
CA ILE A 86 12.94 -1.32 -5.16
C ILE A 86 14.44 -1.05 -4.97
N GLY A 87 15.30 -1.77 -5.68
CA GLY A 87 16.74 -1.62 -5.54
C GLY A 87 17.24 -1.94 -4.14
N THR A 88 18.34 -1.30 -3.76
CA THR A 88 18.93 -1.41 -2.43
C THR A 88 18.25 -0.41 -1.49
N VAL A 89 17.65 -0.90 -0.42
CA VAL A 89 16.98 -0.05 0.57
C VAL A 89 17.95 0.39 1.67
N ALA A 90 17.63 1.52 2.31
CA ALA A 90 18.46 2.03 3.41
C ALA A 90 18.43 1.07 4.61
N GLU A 91 19.48 1.09 5.42
CA GLU A 91 19.67 0.18 6.55
C GLU A 91 18.54 0.24 7.58
N ASP A 92 17.91 1.40 7.76
CA ASP A 92 16.86 1.59 8.75
C ASP A 92 15.47 1.23 8.24
N VAL A 93 15.33 0.88 6.97
CA VAL A 93 14.04 0.44 6.41
C VAL A 93 13.68 -0.94 6.95
N ARG A 94 12.45 -1.09 7.44
CA ARG A 94 11.95 -2.36 7.98
C ARG A 94 10.79 -2.92 7.19
N VAL A 95 10.11 -2.09 6.40
CA VAL A 95 9.00 -2.54 5.54
C VAL A 95 9.15 -1.91 4.16
N VAL A 96 9.07 -2.73 3.13
CA VAL A 96 9.01 -2.30 1.73
C VAL A 96 7.60 -2.61 1.22
N VAL A 97 6.91 -1.59 0.73
CA VAL A 97 5.55 -1.72 0.18
C VAL A 97 5.62 -1.54 -1.32
N HIS A 98 5.05 -2.46 -2.07
CA HIS A 98 4.91 -2.33 -3.51
C HIS A 98 3.57 -2.92 -4.00
N GLY A 99 3.28 -2.74 -5.27
CA GLY A 99 2.11 -3.29 -5.93
C GLY A 99 2.50 -3.90 -7.28
N HIS A 100 1.77 -3.54 -8.32
CA HIS A 100 2.01 -3.83 -9.73
C HIS A 100 1.66 -5.26 -10.15
N THR A 101 2.06 -6.29 -9.40
CA THR A 101 1.85 -7.70 -9.78
C THR A 101 0.40 -8.15 -9.63
N HIS A 102 -0.39 -7.45 -8.79
CA HIS A 102 -1.75 -7.83 -8.39
C HIS A 102 -1.79 -9.14 -7.61
N ILE A 103 -0.67 -9.56 -7.04
CA ILE A 103 -0.54 -10.80 -6.27
C ILE A 103 -0.06 -10.46 -4.86
N PRO A 104 -0.76 -10.88 -3.82
CA PRO A 104 -0.33 -10.63 -2.44
C PRO A 104 1.06 -11.21 -2.17
N ARG A 105 1.85 -10.45 -1.43
CA ARG A 105 3.20 -10.85 -1.01
C ARG A 105 3.41 -10.47 0.44
N GLU A 106 3.91 -11.40 1.22
CA GLU A 106 4.38 -11.15 2.58
C GLU A 106 5.66 -11.98 2.74
N GLU A 107 6.81 -11.32 2.68
CA GLU A 107 8.09 -12.01 2.63
C GLU A 107 9.11 -11.26 3.50
N LEU A 108 9.69 -11.95 4.47
CA LEU A 108 10.73 -11.39 5.33
C LEU A 108 12.10 -11.79 4.79
N ILE A 109 12.88 -10.79 4.38
CA ILE A 109 14.22 -10.99 3.82
C ILE A 109 15.20 -10.10 4.61
N ASP A 110 16.17 -10.72 5.26
CA ASP A 110 17.20 -10.01 6.03
C ASP A 110 16.63 -8.96 6.99
N GLY A 111 15.54 -9.31 7.68
CA GLY A 111 14.89 -8.44 8.66
C GLY A 111 14.00 -7.36 8.05
N VAL A 112 13.80 -7.34 6.73
CA VAL A 112 12.91 -6.41 6.03
C VAL A 112 11.69 -7.16 5.52
N LEU A 113 10.51 -6.64 5.86
CA LEU A 113 9.25 -7.19 5.37
C LEU A 113 8.93 -6.59 4.01
N TYR A 114 8.79 -7.43 2.99
CA TYR A 114 8.34 -7.04 1.65
C TYR A 114 6.86 -7.35 1.54
N LEU A 115 6.04 -6.33 1.34
CA LEU A 115 4.59 -6.42 1.40
C LEU A 115 3.94 -5.87 0.13
N ASN A 116 3.13 -6.71 -0.52
CA ASN A 116 2.23 -6.31 -1.59
C ASN A 116 0.82 -6.71 -1.14
N PRO A 117 -0.12 -5.75 -1.03
CA PRO A 117 -1.47 -6.08 -0.58
C PRO A 117 -2.28 -6.88 -1.61
N GLY A 118 -1.76 -7.05 -2.82
CA GLY A 118 -2.52 -7.51 -3.95
C GLY A 118 -3.32 -6.36 -4.57
N SER A 119 -4.24 -6.66 -5.45
CA SER A 119 -5.09 -5.64 -6.06
C SER A 119 -6.43 -5.55 -5.34
N ALA A 120 -6.87 -4.32 -5.10
CA ALA A 120 -8.19 -4.07 -4.53
C ALA A 120 -9.33 -4.32 -5.55
N SER A 121 -9.02 -4.39 -6.85
CA SER A 121 -10.04 -4.49 -7.90
C SER A 121 -9.80 -5.57 -8.94
N LYS A 122 -8.52 -5.85 -9.28
CA LYS A 122 -8.15 -6.75 -10.39
C LYS A 122 -7.12 -7.79 -9.95
N PRO A 123 -7.49 -8.74 -9.08
CA PRO A 123 -6.56 -9.75 -8.58
C PRO A 123 -6.04 -10.67 -9.67
N ARG A 124 -4.86 -11.24 -9.46
CA ARG A 124 -4.22 -12.20 -10.37
C ARG A 124 -3.71 -13.40 -9.57
N GLY A 125 -3.27 -14.43 -10.29
CA GLY A 125 -2.66 -15.60 -9.68
C GLY A 125 -3.58 -16.41 -8.78
N GLY A 126 -4.90 -16.33 -9.00
CA GLY A 126 -5.88 -17.00 -8.14
C GLY A 126 -6.16 -16.30 -6.81
N SER A 127 -5.59 -15.10 -6.61
CA SER A 127 -5.83 -14.32 -5.41
C SER A 127 -7.21 -13.65 -5.44
N LYS A 128 -7.65 -13.18 -4.28
CA LYS A 128 -8.89 -12.41 -4.14
C LYS A 128 -8.57 -10.92 -4.13
N ARG A 129 -9.59 -10.09 -4.36
CA ARG A 129 -9.49 -8.66 -4.10
C ARG A 129 -9.20 -8.44 -2.63
N GLY A 130 -8.36 -7.47 -2.32
CA GLY A 130 -8.03 -7.25 -0.92
C GLY A 130 -7.11 -6.07 -0.65
N ILE A 131 -6.88 -5.88 0.62
CA ILE A 131 -5.92 -4.94 1.19
C ILE A 131 -5.10 -5.69 2.23
N ALA A 132 -4.05 -5.06 2.74
CA ALA A 132 -3.34 -5.55 3.91
C ALA A 132 -3.48 -4.56 5.06
N CYS A 133 -3.54 -5.06 6.27
CA CYS A 133 -3.48 -4.27 7.50
C CYS A 133 -2.24 -4.64 8.28
N LEU A 134 -1.46 -3.64 8.64
CA LEU A 134 -0.20 -3.79 9.32
C LEU A 134 -0.32 -3.18 10.71
N ALA A 135 -0.14 -3.99 11.75
CA ALA A 135 -0.16 -3.50 13.11
C ALA A 135 1.25 -3.09 13.53
N ILE A 136 1.39 -1.89 14.08
CA ILE A 136 2.65 -1.37 14.61
C ILE A 136 2.47 -1.14 16.10
N ASP A 137 3.42 -1.68 16.89
CA ASP A 137 3.43 -1.51 18.33
C ASP A 137 4.87 -1.37 18.81
N SER A 138 5.12 -0.36 19.65
CA SER A 138 6.43 -0.13 20.26
C SER A 138 7.57 -0.04 19.24
N GLY A 139 7.32 0.64 18.12
CA GLY A 139 8.31 0.84 17.06
C GLY A 139 8.60 -0.38 16.21
N LYS A 140 7.74 -1.39 16.25
CA LYS A 140 7.93 -2.64 15.50
C LYS A 140 6.63 -3.08 14.83
N VAL A 141 6.78 -3.85 13.73
CA VAL A 141 5.65 -4.52 13.10
C VAL A 141 5.21 -5.67 13.99
N ALA A 142 3.99 -5.57 14.53
CA ALA A 142 3.43 -6.60 15.40
C ALA A 142 2.69 -7.69 14.63
N GLY A 143 2.20 -7.39 13.43
CA GLY A 143 1.52 -8.37 12.61
C GLY A 143 1.03 -7.81 11.30
N VAL A 144 0.71 -8.71 10.37
CA VAL A 144 0.14 -8.40 9.07
C VAL A 144 -1.10 -9.26 8.87
N GLU A 145 -2.18 -8.66 8.41
CA GLU A 145 -3.41 -9.35 8.08
C GLU A 145 -3.86 -8.94 6.68
N PHE A 146 -4.14 -9.91 5.82
CA PHE A 146 -4.79 -9.64 4.54
C PHE A 146 -6.29 -9.70 4.72
N VAL A 147 -6.98 -8.63 4.34
CA VAL A 147 -8.44 -8.55 4.35
C VAL A 147 -8.90 -8.70 2.91
N THR A 148 -9.59 -9.78 2.61
CA THR A 148 -9.94 -10.13 1.23
C THR A 148 -11.44 -10.34 1.08
N TRP A 149 -11.91 -10.19 -0.17
CA TRP A 149 -13.30 -10.42 -0.55
C TRP A 149 -13.39 -10.91 -2.00
N GLU A 150 -14.54 -11.45 -2.36
CA GLU A 150 -14.81 -11.95 -3.72
C GLU A 150 -15.07 -10.83 -4.74
#